data_8ab9dd0ecfa5f58ee54cf214190da408
#
_entry.id   8ab9dd0ecfa5f58ee54cf214190da408
#
_cell.length_a   1.000
_cell.length_b   1.000
_cell.length_c   1.000
_cell.angle_alpha   90.00
_cell.angle_beta   90.00
_cell.angle_gamma   90.00
#
_symmetry.space_group_name_H-M   'P 1'
#
loop_
_entity.id
_entity.type
_entity.pdbx_description
1 polymer ?
#
loop_
_entity_poly.entity_id
_entity_poly.type
_entity_poly.pdbx_seq_one_letter_code
_entity_poly.pdbx_strand_id
1 'polypeptide(L)'
;MNEPRKPPVPTFGVKTMVPTLNGTGFMFEVRDGYAEEWIHFASRSAVPVLEVGCAYGVSVIPALEGGARVTACDMEPGHLEILADRVTDPAMRERLTCVAGTLPDIDFPAESFAAVLCSRVLHFLSGEDIDASVQRMASWLKPGGRLYLVADTPYGIWRNFIPTFEANRKAGVRWPGMMVGLHNYLPTPGIQKHIDKPPFMNLLDTELLARACQEVGLRVKRATWIDRPDFKGLGSMDGRENAGVLAVKPL
;
A
#
# COMPACT_ATOMS: atom_id res chain seq x y z
N MET A 1 -25.35 26.72 -11.02
CA MET A 1 -23.94 26.50 -10.64
C MET A 1 -23.60 25.11 -11.14
N ASN A 2 -22.67 24.99 -12.11
CA ASN A 2 -22.21 23.67 -12.55
C ASN A 2 -21.38 23.06 -11.43
N GLU A 3 -21.81 21.92 -10.89
CA GLU A 3 -20.94 21.11 -10.02
C GLU A 3 -19.60 20.86 -10.76
N PRO A 4 -18.46 21.00 -10.07
CA PRO A 4 -17.18 20.66 -10.69
C PRO A 4 -17.23 19.21 -11.17
N ARG A 5 -16.99 18.96 -12.46
CA ARG A 5 -16.95 17.61 -13.01
C ARG A 5 -15.86 16.84 -12.28
N LYS A 6 -16.24 15.76 -11.61
CA LYS A 6 -15.27 14.83 -11.01
C LYS A 6 -14.32 14.30 -12.08
N PRO A 7 -13.03 14.20 -11.78
CA PRO A 7 -12.08 13.67 -12.74
C PRO A 7 -12.45 12.22 -13.10
N PRO A 8 -12.41 11.83 -14.38
CA PRO A 8 -12.61 10.44 -14.75
C PRO A 8 -11.48 9.57 -14.21
N VAL A 9 -11.79 8.31 -13.87
CA VAL A 9 -10.75 7.32 -13.52
C VAL A 9 -9.79 7.19 -14.70
N PRO A 10 -8.48 7.43 -14.52
CA PRO A 10 -7.51 7.31 -15.60
C PRO A 10 -7.47 5.87 -16.13
N THR A 11 -7.20 5.71 -17.42
CA THR A 11 -7.05 4.41 -18.07
C THR A 11 -5.62 4.20 -18.54
N PHE A 12 -5.14 2.96 -18.42
CA PHE A 12 -3.83 2.54 -18.92
C PHE A 12 -3.99 1.32 -19.84
N GLY A 13 -3.04 1.09 -20.75
CA GLY A 13 -3.11 0.00 -21.73
C GLY A 13 -3.11 -1.42 -21.14
N VAL A 14 -2.77 -1.58 -19.87
CA VAL A 14 -2.89 -2.84 -19.12
C VAL A 14 -4.14 -2.75 -18.25
N LYS A 15 -5.15 -3.54 -18.53
CA LYS A 15 -6.47 -3.49 -17.87
C LYS A 15 -6.43 -3.60 -16.34
N THR A 16 -5.39 -4.23 -15.77
CA THR A 16 -5.25 -4.46 -14.33
C THR A 16 -4.46 -3.37 -13.60
N MET A 17 -3.96 -2.37 -14.33
CA MET A 17 -3.18 -1.24 -13.79
C MET A 17 -3.94 0.05 -14.05
N VAL A 18 -4.41 0.70 -12.99
CA VAL A 18 -5.14 1.98 -13.08
C VAL A 18 -4.23 3.09 -12.54
N PRO A 19 -3.83 4.07 -13.38
CA PRO A 19 -3.02 5.20 -12.92
C PRO A 19 -3.72 5.96 -11.80
N THR A 20 -2.96 6.42 -10.82
CA THR A 20 -3.48 7.30 -9.76
C THR A 20 -3.62 8.73 -10.27
N LEU A 21 -4.61 9.50 -9.75
CA LEU A 21 -4.85 10.88 -10.16
C LEU A 21 -3.67 11.80 -9.86
N ASN A 22 -2.98 11.55 -8.76
CA ASN A 22 -1.81 12.32 -8.34
C ASN A 22 -0.54 11.97 -9.14
N GLY A 23 -0.58 10.96 -10.02
CA GLY A 23 0.56 10.55 -10.85
C GLY A 23 1.73 9.91 -10.08
N THR A 24 1.50 9.43 -8.85
CA THR A 24 2.56 8.78 -8.04
C THR A 24 2.73 7.30 -8.38
N GLY A 25 1.76 6.66 -9.05
CA GLY A 25 1.84 5.25 -9.36
C GLY A 25 0.55 4.69 -9.94
N PHE A 26 0.29 3.43 -9.61
CA PHE A 26 -0.85 2.68 -10.10
C PHE A 26 -1.56 1.96 -8.97
N MET A 27 -2.89 1.95 -9.02
CA MET A 27 -3.69 0.97 -8.31
C MET A 27 -3.73 -0.31 -9.16
N PHE A 28 -3.55 -1.46 -8.55
CA PHE A 28 -3.65 -2.76 -9.20
C PHE A 28 -4.99 -3.40 -8.87
N GLU A 29 -5.74 -3.81 -9.90
CA GLU A 29 -7.02 -4.50 -9.71
C GLU A 29 -6.83 -5.95 -9.23
N VAL A 30 -5.66 -6.55 -9.51
CA VAL A 30 -5.30 -7.88 -8.99
C VAL A 30 -4.80 -7.74 -7.56
N ARG A 31 -5.59 -8.27 -6.63
CA ARG A 31 -5.25 -8.32 -5.21
C ARG A 31 -4.28 -9.47 -4.93
N ASP A 32 -3.40 -9.25 -3.98
CA ASP A 32 -2.52 -10.28 -3.45
C ASP A 32 -3.14 -10.98 -2.22
N GLY A 33 -2.48 -12.04 -1.76
CA GLY A 33 -2.98 -12.83 -0.63
C GLY A 33 -3.08 -12.07 0.70
N TYR A 34 -2.34 -10.98 0.88
CA TYR A 34 -2.43 -10.14 2.09
C TYR A 34 -3.68 -9.26 2.06
N ALA A 35 -3.99 -8.66 0.90
CA ALA A 35 -5.21 -7.90 0.71
C ALA A 35 -6.46 -8.80 0.84
N GLU A 36 -6.44 -10.01 0.26
CA GLU A 36 -7.54 -10.97 0.39
C GLU A 36 -7.73 -11.44 1.84
N GLU A 37 -6.65 -11.69 2.57
CA GLU A 37 -6.73 -12.06 3.99
C GLU A 37 -7.25 -10.91 4.85
N TRP A 38 -6.84 -9.66 4.55
CA TRP A 38 -7.36 -8.48 5.24
C TRP A 38 -8.87 -8.32 5.00
N ILE A 39 -9.36 -8.46 3.76
CA ILE A 39 -10.78 -8.41 3.41
C ILE A 39 -11.56 -9.48 4.19
N HIS A 40 -11.05 -10.70 4.20
CA HIS A 40 -11.67 -11.80 4.92
C HIS A 40 -11.69 -11.59 6.44
N PHE A 41 -10.63 -11.02 7.01
CA PHE A 41 -10.59 -10.66 8.42
C PHE A 41 -11.57 -9.52 8.73
N ALA A 42 -11.59 -8.48 7.88
CA ALA A 42 -12.45 -7.31 8.02
C ALA A 42 -13.93 -7.70 8.05
N SER A 43 -14.37 -8.59 7.15
CA SER A 43 -15.78 -9.04 7.06
C SER A 43 -16.29 -9.76 8.31
N ARG A 44 -15.39 -10.20 9.20
CA ARG A 44 -15.72 -10.90 10.46
C ARG A 44 -15.48 -10.05 11.71
N SER A 45 -15.00 -8.83 11.52
CA SER A 45 -14.68 -7.93 12.62
C SER A 45 -15.87 -7.03 12.98
N ALA A 46 -16.23 -7.01 14.26
CA ALA A 46 -17.16 -6.01 14.79
C ALA A 46 -16.50 -4.63 15.00
N VAL A 47 -15.18 -4.58 15.00
CA VAL A 47 -14.36 -3.38 15.16
C VAL A 47 -13.96 -2.86 13.78
N PRO A 48 -13.97 -1.52 13.56
CA PRO A 48 -13.53 -0.95 12.29
C PRO A 48 -12.14 -1.39 11.87
N VAL A 49 -11.92 -1.40 10.54
CA VAL A 49 -10.62 -1.65 9.92
C VAL A 49 -10.21 -0.43 9.10
N LEU A 50 -8.91 -0.29 8.83
CA LEU A 50 -8.33 0.84 8.08
C LEU A 50 -7.57 0.32 6.86
N GLU A 51 -7.75 0.98 5.70
CA GLU A 51 -6.83 0.90 4.58
C GLU A 51 -6.19 2.27 4.36
N VAL A 52 -4.84 2.32 4.35
CA VAL A 52 -4.06 3.53 4.05
C VAL A 52 -3.52 3.44 2.63
N GLY A 53 -3.77 4.47 1.81
CA GLY A 53 -3.48 4.48 0.39
C GLY A 53 -4.49 3.64 -0.40
N CYS A 54 -5.78 3.81 -0.10
CA CYS A 54 -6.86 2.98 -0.65
C CYS A 54 -7.15 3.23 -2.14
N ALA A 55 -6.61 4.30 -2.73
CA ALA A 55 -6.91 4.75 -4.09
C ALA A 55 -8.41 4.67 -4.41
N TYR A 56 -8.81 3.91 -5.42
CA TYR A 56 -10.20 3.77 -5.85
C TYR A 56 -10.94 2.60 -5.17
N GLY A 57 -10.37 2.02 -4.09
CA GLY A 57 -11.05 1.09 -3.19
C GLY A 57 -11.07 -0.38 -3.61
N VAL A 58 -9.99 -0.87 -4.23
CA VAL A 58 -9.89 -2.26 -4.69
C VAL A 58 -10.05 -3.28 -3.55
N SER A 59 -9.62 -2.94 -2.33
CA SER A 59 -9.81 -3.79 -1.13
C SER A 59 -10.97 -3.30 -0.27
N VAL A 60 -11.21 -1.97 -0.22
CA VAL A 60 -12.29 -1.35 0.56
C VAL A 60 -13.66 -1.88 0.15
N ILE A 61 -13.97 -1.87 -1.16
CA ILE A 61 -15.29 -2.25 -1.65
C ILE A 61 -15.63 -3.70 -1.28
N PRO A 62 -14.80 -4.72 -1.56
CA PRO A 62 -15.09 -6.09 -1.14
C PRO A 62 -15.19 -6.26 0.38
N ALA A 63 -14.43 -5.50 1.18
CA ALA A 63 -14.56 -5.54 2.63
C ALA A 63 -15.94 -5.00 3.09
N LEU A 64 -16.42 -3.91 2.48
CA LEU A 64 -17.77 -3.36 2.73
C LEU A 64 -18.87 -4.33 2.29
N GLU A 65 -18.73 -4.99 1.13
CA GLU A 65 -19.62 -6.05 0.66
C GLU A 65 -19.70 -7.20 1.66
N GLY A 66 -18.59 -7.54 2.28
CA GLY A 66 -18.49 -8.52 3.36
C GLY A 66 -19.05 -8.06 4.72
N GLY A 67 -19.58 -6.82 4.82
CA GLY A 67 -20.19 -6.29 6.04
C GLY A 67 -19.24 -5.50 6.95
N ALA A 68 -17.97 -5.32 6.59
CA ALA A 68 -17.01 -4.58 7.39
C ALA A 68 -17.37 -3.10 7.55
N ARG A 69 -16.92 -2.50 8.66
CA ARG A 69 -16.81 -1.04 8.82
C ARG A 69 -15.41 -0.63 8.42
N VAL A 70 -15.27 0.18 7.38
CA VAL A 70 -13.98 0.53 6.80
C VAL A 70 -13.74 2.03 6.88
N THR A 71 -12.58 2.40 7.43
CA THR A 71 -11.99 3.73 7.22
C THR A 71 -11.03 3.61 6.04
N ALA A 72 -11.31 4.38 4.98
CA ALA A 72 -10.50 4.46 3.78
C ALA A 72 -9.71 5.78 3.81
N CYS A 73 -8.38 5.69 3.81
CA CYS A 73 -7.51 6.86 3.84
C CYS A 73 -6.70 6.93 2.55
N ASP A 74 -6.60 8.13 1.96
CA ASP A 74 -5.73 8.42 0.83
C ASP A 74 -5.25 9.88 0.88
N MET A 75 -4.05 10.14 0.34
CA MET A 75 -3.50 11.49 0.26
C MET A 75 -4.21 12.34 -0.80
N GLU A 76 -4.81 11.72 -1.81
CA GLU A 76 -5.52 12.38 -2.92
C GLU A 76 -7.03 12.36 -2.67
N PRO A 77 -7.65 13.51 -2.34
CA PRO A 77 -9.10 13.57 -2.08
C PRO A 77 -9.95 13.06 -3.26
N GLY A 78 -9.50 13.28 -4.50
CA GLY A 78 -10.19 12.79 -5.69
C GLY A 78 -10.30 11.27 -5.77
N HIS A 79 -9.35 10.52 -5.18
CA HIS A 79 -9.45 9.07 -5.05
C HIS A 79 -10.62 8.68 -4.15
N LEU A 80 -10.76 9.37 -3.02
CA LEU A 80 -11.83 9.12 -2.05
C LEU A 80 -13.22 9.48 -2.61
N GLU A 81 -13.30 10.54 -3.42
CA GLU A 81 -14.53 10.89 -4.13
C GLU A 81 -14.94 9.79 -5.10
N ILE A 82 -14.01 9.29 -5.91
CA ILE A 82 -14.26 8.18 -6.83
C ILE A 82 -14.67 6.91 -6.06
N LEU A 83 -13.99 6.60 -4.96
CA LEU A 83 -14.36 5.48 -4.10
C LEU A 83 -15.80 5.62 -3.57
N ALA A 84 -16.15 6.80 -3.02
CA ALA A 84 -17.48 7.07 -2.50
C ALA A 84 -18.58 6.94 -3.57
N ASP A 85 -18.30 7.38 -4.79
CA ASP A 85 -19.23 7.23 -5.92
C ASP A 85 -19.43 5.77 -6.35
N ARG A 86 -18.38 4.95 -6.25
CA ARG A 86 -18.45 3.52 -6.55
C ARG A 86 -19.27 2.73 -5.51
N VAL A 87 -19.34 3.23 -4.27
CA VAL A 87 -20.14 2.61 -3.20
C VAL A 87 -21.58 3.14 -3.31
N THR A 88 -22.40 2.48 -4.13
CA THR A 88 -23.79 2.91 -4.41
C THR A 88 -24.81 2.40 -3.40
N ASP A 89 -24.54 1.27 -2.72
CA ASP A 89 -25.41 0.70 -1.70
C ASP A 89 -25.42 1.58 -0.42
N PRO A 90 -26.60 2.08 0.01
CA PRO A 90 -26.71 2.91 1.21
C PRO A 90 -26.16 2.24 2.48
N ALA A 91 -26.39 0.94 2.66
CA ALA A 91 -25.90 0.21 3.82
C ALA A 91 -24.36 0.08 3.83
N MET A 92 -23.73 0.02 2.67
CA MET A 92 -22.27 0.08 2.56
C MET A 92 -21.75 1.50 2.86
N ARG A 93 -22.44 2.54 2.38
CA ARG A 93 -22.07 3.93 2.64
C ARG A 93 -22.06 4.26 4.12
N GLU A 94 -23.02 3.76 4.90
CA GLU A 94 -23.07 3.93 6.35
C GLU A 94 -21.88 3.29 7.08
N ARG A 95 -21.21 2.33 6.45
CA ARG A 95 -20.04 1.63 6.99
C ARG A 95 -18.71 2.14 6.44
N LEU A 96 -18.73 3.09 5.49
CA LEU A 96 -17.54 3.71 4.89
C LEU A 96 -17.28 5.07 5.54
N THR A 97 -16.04 5.27 5.99
CA THR A 97 -15.50 6.58 6.37
C THR A 97 -14.31 6.91 5.48
N CYS A 98 -14.39 8.02 4.74
CA CYS A 98 -13.30 8.51 3.93
C CYS A 98 -12.52 9.60 4.67
N VAL A 99 -11.19 9.49 4.74
CA VAL A 99 -10.30 10.44 5.42
C VAL A 99 -9.16 10.80 4.52
N ALA A 100 -9.06 12.08 4.13
CA ALA A 100 -7.93 12.57 3.36
C ALA A 100 -6.73 12.78 4.29
N GLY A 101 -5.57 12.24 3.90
CA GLY A 101 -4.33 12.41 4.67
C GLY A 101 -3.20 11.52 4.16
N THR A 102 -1.98 11.84 4.58
CA THR A 102 -0.77 11.15 4.18
C THR A 102 0.04 10.65 5.36
N LEU A 103 0.74 9.53 5.18
CA LEU A 103 1.75 9.06 6.13
C LEU A 103 3.03 9.93 6.00
N PRO A 104 3.72 10.19 7.12
CA PRO A 104 3.40 9.83 8.51
C PRO A 104 2.48 10.82 9.22
N ASP A 105 1.99 11.88 8.55
CA ASP A 105 1.32 13.02 9.22
C ASP A 105 -0.08 12.73 9.70
N ILE A 106 -0.80 11.83 8.99
CA ILE A 106 -2.15 11.45 9.42
C ILE A 106 -2.11 10.73 10.76
N ASP A 107 -3.13 10.98 11.58
CA ASP A 107 -3.29 10.33 12.87
C ASP A 107 -4.72 9.84 13.10
N PHE A 108 -4.84 8.76 13.86
CA PHE A 108 -6.10 8.19 14.33
C PHE A 108 -5.98 7.89 15.84
N PRO A 109 -7.10 7.83 16.55
CA PRO A 109 -7.07 7.44 17.97
C PRO A 109 -6.38 6.10 18.18
N ALA A 110 -5.60 5.99 19.23
CA ALA A 110 -4.96 4.74 19.60
C ALA A 110 -6.01 3.63 19.78
N GLU A 111 -5.64 2.40 19.41
CA GLU A 111 -6.47 1.21 19.60
C GLU A 111 -7.88 1.29 18.98
N SER A 112 -8.02 2.01 17.86
CA SER A 112 -9.30 2.18 17.17
C SER A 112 -9.61 1.13 16.11
N PHE A 113 -8.59 0.40 15.61
CA PHE A 113 -8.77 -0.55 14.50
C PHE A 113 -8.43 -1.99 14.88
N ALA A 114 -9.23 -2.93 14.35
CA ALA A 114 -8.92 -4.37 14.44
C ALA A 114 -7.84 -4.79 13.43
N ALA A 115 -7.77 -4.12 12.30
CA ALA A 115 -6.73 -4.35 11.29
C ALA A 115 -6.44 -3.07 10.51
N VAL A 116 -5.18 -2.95 10.08
CA VAL A 116 -4.69 -1.93 9.16
C VAL A 116 -4.06 -2.61 7.95
N LEU A 117 -4.46 -2.20 6.74
CA LEU A 117 -3.81 -2.54 5.49
C LEU A 117 -3.08 -1.30 4.96
N CYS A 118 -1.80 -1.45 4.65
CA CYS A 118 -0.99 -0.46 3.96
C CYS A 118 -0.27 -1.15 2.79
N SER A 119 -0.92 -1.11 1.64
CA SER A 119 -0.48 -1.84 0.46
C SER A 119 0.08 -0.89 -0.59
N ARG A 120 1.35 -1.05 -0.92
CA ARG A 120 2.07 -0.31 -1.96
C ARG A 120 2.11 1.20 -1.73
N VAL A 121 2.30 1.60 -0.46
CA VAL A 121 2.44 3.00 -0.02
C VAL A 121 3.83 3.27 0.54
N LEU A 122 4.33 2.40 1.45
CA LEU A 122 5.57 2.65 2.19
C LEU A 122 6.78 2.88 1.29
N HIS A 123 6.81 2.29 0.11
CA HIS A 123 7.92 2.48 -0.82
C HIS A 123 7.99 3.88 -1.46
N PHE A 124 7.00 4.75 -1.21
CA PHE A 124 7.03 6.17 -1.59
C PHE A 124 7.58 7.08 -0.46
N LEU A 125 7.91 6.51 0.70
CA LEU A 125 8.33 7.24 1.87
C LEU A 125 9.85 7.17 2.09
N SER A 126 10.39 8.18 2.76
CA SER A 126 11.76 8.12 3.28
C SER A 126 11.89 7.03 4.35
N GLY A 127 13.11 6.64 4.68
CA GLY A 127 13.33 5.65 5.73
C GLY A 127 12.81 6.10 7.10
N GLU A 128 12.96 7.38 7.43
CA GLU A 128 12.45 7.99 8.67
C GLU A 128 10.93 8.01 8.68
N ASP A 129 10.31 8.34 7.55
CA ASP A 129 8.85 8.34 7.42
C ASP A 129 8.26 6.92 7.46
N ILE A 130 8.98 5.90 6.96
CA ILE A 130 8.59 4.50 7.12
C ILE A 130 8.57 4.11 8.59
N ASP A 131 9.64 4.43 9.34
CA ASP A 131 9.73 4.15 10.77
C ASP A 131 8.56 4.83 11.53
N ALA A 132 8.33 6.11 11.29
CA ALA A 132 7.24 6.87 11.91
C ALA A 132 5.86 6.31 11.54
N SER A 133 5.66 5.95 10.26
CA SER A 133 4.40 5.40 9.77
C SER A 133 4.05 4.05 10.39
N VAL A 134 5.03 3.15 10.50
CA VAL A 134 4.82 1.83 11.11
C VAL A 134 4.54 1.98 12.61
N GLN A 135 5.22 2.91 13.29
CA GLN A 135 4.95 3.24 14.70
C GLN A 135 3.50 3.73 14.90
N ARG A 136 3.02 4.65 14.04
CA ARG A 136 1.64 5.14 14.09
C ARG A 136 0.63 4.03 13.84
N MET A 137 0.82 3.24 12.76
CA MET A 137 -0.07 2.12 12.45
C MET A 137 -0.14 1.10 13.60
N ALA A 138 0.98 0.83 14.27
CA ALA A 138 1.00 -0.03 15.46
C ALA A 138 0.21 0.56 16.64
N SER A 139 0.26 1.89 16.83
CA SER A 139 -0.50 2.57 17.89
C SER A 139 -2.01 2.50 17.67
N TRP A 140 -2.46 2.61 16.41
CA TRP A 140 -3.89 2.59 16.03
C TRP A 140 -4.52 1.21 16.18
N LEU A 141 -3.72 0.14 16.18
CA LEU A 141 -4.22 -1.23 16.36
C LEU A 141 -4.66 -1.48 17.80
N LYS A 142 -5.80 -2.15 17.96
CA LYS A 142 -6.18 -2.77 19.24
C LYS A 142 -5.19 -3.89 19.62
N PRO A 143 -5.08 -4.24 20.93
CA PRO A 143 -4.45 -5.49 21.31
C PRO A 143 -5.03 -6.68 20.52
N GLY A 144 -4.18 -7.54 19.97
CA GLY A 144 -4.56 -8.61 19.05
C GLY A 144 -4.85 -8.16 17.61
N GLY A 145 -4.83 -6.85 17.33
CA GLY A 145 -5.05 -6.28 16.00
C GLY A 145 -3.93 -6.62 15.01
N ARG A 146 -4.24 -6.56 13.72
CA ARG A 146 -3.37 -7.04 12.63
C ARG A 146 -2.90 -5.91 11.73
N LEU A 147 -1.60 -5.88 11.43
CA LEU A 147 -1.00 -5.01 10.42
C LEU A 147 -0.63 -5.84 9.19
N TYR A 148 -1.14 -5.42 8.04
CA TYR A 148 -0.82 -5.98 6.74
C TYR A 148 -0.05 -4.94 5.94
N LEU A 149 1.19 -5.25 5.59
CA LEU A 149 2.05 -4.40 4.77
C LEU A 149 2.37 -5.11 3.46
N VAL A 150 2.31 -4.38 2.36
CA VAL A 150 2.80 -4.83 1.05
C VAL A 150 3.60 -3.71 0.42
N ALA A 151 4.75 -4.03 -0.17
CA ALA A 151 5.61 -3.05 -0.84
C ALA A 151 6.25 -3.62 -2.10
N ASP A 152 6.68 -2.73 -2.99
CA ASP A 152 7.52 -3.06 -4.14
C ASP A 152 8.94 -3.38 -3.69
N THR A 153 9.54 -4.32 -4.39
CA THR A 153 10.92 -4.78 -4.16
C THR A 153 11.83 -4.40 -5.32
N PRO A 154 13.15 -4.53 -5.19
CA PRO A 154 14.05 -4.39 -6.33
C PRO A 154 13.94 -5.54 -7.34
N TYR A 155 13.30 -6.66 -6.97
CA TYR A 155 13.27 -7.90 -7.76
C TYR A 155 12.07 -7.96 -8.71
N GLY A 156 11.92 -6.95 -9.55
CA GLY A 156 10.85 -6.82 -10.52
C GLY A 156 11.17 -5.76 -11.57
N ILE A 157 10.28 -4.79 -11.73
CA ILE A 157 10.49 -3.66 -12.67
C ILE A 157 11.77 -2.87 -12.35
N TRP A 158 12.19 -2.84 -11.08
CA TRP A 158 13.35 -2.11 -10.60
C TRP A 158 14.65 -2.94 -10.59
N ARG A 159 14.71 -4.02 -11.38
CA ARG A 159 15.84 -5.00 -11.37
C ARG A 159 17.21 -4.39 -11.63
N ASN A 160 17.28 -3.27 -12.36
CA ASN A 160 18.54 -2.56 -12.58
C ASN A 160 19.09 -1.90 -11.30
N PHE A 161 18.26 -1.77 -10.24
CA PHE A 161 18.69 -1.27 -8.94
C PHE A 161 19.24 -2.38 -8.01
N ILE A 162 19.05 -3.66 -8.33
CA ILE A 162 19.50 -4.77 -7.48
C ILE A 162 20.96 -4.65 -7.04
N PRO A 163 21.93 -4.36 -7.94
CA PRO A 163 23.33 -4.25 -7.51
C PRO A 163 23.55 -3.16 -6.45
N THR A 164 22.88 -2.02 -6.57
CA THR A 164 22.95 -0.93 -5.60
C THR A 164 22.27 -1.32 -4.28
N PHE A 165 21.10 -1.95 -4.34
CA PHE A 165 20.37 -2.43 -3.16
C PHE A 165 21.24 -3.41 -2.34
N GLU A 166 21.84 -4.40 -3.00
CA GLU A 166 22.69 -5.40 -2.34
C GLU A 166 24.00 -4.79 -1.79
N ALA A 167 24.59 -3.81 -2.49
CA ALA A 167 25.76 -3.08 -1.99
C ALA A 167 25.41 -2.28 -0.73
N ASN A 168 24.29 -1.56 -0.73
CA ASN A 168 23.80 -0.79 0.42
C ASN A 168 23.48 -1.72 1.61
N ARG A 169 22.83 -2.88 1.34
CA ARG A 169 22.56 -3.89 2.37
C ARG A 169 23.85 -4.41 3.01
N LYS A 170 24.85 -4.78 2.19
CA LYS A 170 26.16 -5.24 2.66
C LYS A 170 26.90 -4.17 3.48
N ALA A 171 26.72 -2.90 3.14
CA ALA A 171 27.28 -1.76 3.88
C ALA A 171 26.52 -1.45 5.19
N GLY A 172 25.45 -2.17 5.51
CA GLY A 172 24.67 -1.96 6.73
C GLY A 172 23.76 -0.74 6.68
N VAL A 173 23.44 -0.22 5.49
CA VAL A 173 22.49 0.89 5.35
C VAL A 173 21.12 0.45 5.86
N ARG A 174 20.54 1.22 6.79
CA ARG A 174 19.27 0.89 7.44
C ARG A 174 18.12 0.67 6.44
N TRP A 175 18.02 1.54 5.44
CA TRP A 175 17.04 1.48 4.37
C TRP A 175 17.74 1.40 3.02
N PRO A 176 18.23 0.21 2.62
CA PRO A 176 19.10 0.03 1.44
C PRO A 176 18.37 0.28 0.12
N GLY A 177 17.04 0.30 0.14
CA GLY A 177 16.19 0.46 -1.03
C GLY A 177 15.95 1.89 -1.50
N MET A 178 16.54 2.88 -0.84
CA MET A 178 16.41 4.29 -1.25
C MET A 178 17.01 4.48 -2.65
N MET A 179 16.13 4.66 -3.62
CA MET A 179 16.44 4.81 -5.04
C MET A 179 16.05 6.22 -5.51
N VAL A 180 17.03 7.03 -5.83
CA VAL A 180 16.86 8.40 -6.37
C VAL A 180 17.14 8.37 -7.87
N GLY A 181 16.42 9.18 -8.64
CA GLY A 181 16.58 9.22 -10.10
C GLY A 181 16.06 7.95 -10.77
N LEU A 182 14.80 7.64 -10.54
CA LEU A 182 14.11 6.42 -10.99
C LEU A 182 14.33 6.07 -12.45
N HIS A 183 14.40 7.09 -13.32
CA HIS A 183 14.60 6.94 -14.76
C HIS A 183 15.90 6.19 -15.12
N ASN A 184 16.92 6.23 -14.24
CA ASN A 184 18.19 5.51 -14.48
C ASN A 184 18.05 3.98 -14.31
N TYR A 185 16.98 3.53 -13.66
CA TYR A 185 16.78 2.14 -13.28
C TYR A 185 15.64 1.45 -14.03
N LEU A 186 14.86 2.18 -14.80
CA LEU A 186 13.78 1.58 -15.59
C LEU A 186 14.34 0.74 -16.73
N PRO A 187 13.82 -0.49 -16.93
CA PRO A 187 14.33 -1.40 -17.94
C PRO A 187 13.98 -1.00 -19.38
N THR A 188 13.00 -0.12 -19.58
CA THR A 188 12.49 0.24 -20.90
C THR A 188 12.18 1.74 -20.98
N PRO A 189 12.73 2.46 -22.00
CA PRO A 189 12.30 3.83 -22.30
C PRO A 189 10.81 3.85 -22.63
N GLY A 190 10.05 4.75 -22.02
CA GLY A 190 8.60 4.91 -22.29
C GLY A 190 7.70 4.68 -21.08
N ILE A 191 8.08 3.86 -20.14
CA ILE A 191 7.40 3.78 -18.82
C ILE A 191 7.59 5.09 -18.04
N GLN A 192 8.66 5.83 -18.34
CA GLN A 192 9.02 7.12 -17.73
C GLN A 192 7.86 8.12 -17.67
N LYS A 193 7.04 8.19 -18.70
CA LYS A 193 5.92 9.16 -18.79
C LYS A 193 4.85 8.97 -17.71
N HIS A 194 4.84 7.82 -17.04
CA HIS A 194 3.85 7.46 -16.02
C HIS A 194 4.44 7.38 -14.60
N ILE A 195 5.76 7.54 -14.46
CA ILE A 195 6.49 7.45 -13.19
C ILE A 195 7.38 8.70 -12.99
N ASP A 196 6.89 9.86 -13.41
CA ASP A 196 7.60 11.14 -13.21
C ASP A 196 7.48 11.68 -11.77
N LYS A 197 6.63 11.08 -10.99
CA LYS A 197 6.38 11.38 -9.57
C LYS A 197 6.26 10.04 -8.84
N PRO A 198 7.05 9.71 -7.92
CA PRO A 198 7.78 10.45 -6.89
C PRO A 198 9.23 10.74 -7.30
N PRO A 199 9.92 11.67 -6.58
CA PRO A 199 11.33 11.96 -6.83
C PRO A 199 12.26 10.81 -6.45
N PHE A 200 11.80 9.87 -5.65
CA PHE A 200 12.50 8.68 -5.19
C PHE A 200 11.52 7.54 -4.91
N MET A 201 12.04 6.33 -4.79
CA MET A 201 11.36 5.18 -4.16
C MET A 201 12.28 4.54 -3.14
N ASN A 202 11.70 3.87 -2.15
CA ASN A 202 12.42 3.12 -1.13
C ASN A 202 11.97 1.65 -1.19
N LEU A 203 12.65 0.85 -1.98
CA LEU A 203 12.26 -0.54 -2.25
C LEU A 203 12.46 -1.41 -1.01
N LEU A 204 11.45 -2.17 -0.65
CA LEU A 204 11.38 -2.90 0.61
C LEU A 204 11.22 -4.39 0.38
N ASP A 205 12.04 -5.17 1.05
CA ASP A 205 11.90 -6.63 1.05
C ASP A 205 11.22 -7.16 2.33
N THR A 206 11.09 -8.46 2.40
CA THR A 206 10.43 -9.15 3.53
C THR A 206 11.15 -8.91 4.85
N GLU A 207 12.48 -8.81 4.85
CA GLU A 207 13.28 -8.60 6.06
C GLU A 207 13.14 -7.17 6.59
N LEU A 208 13.17 -6.18 5.67
CA LEU A 208 13.01 -4.76 6.01
C LEU A 208 11.63 -4.48 6.60
N LEU A 209 10.56 -5.02 5.97
CA LEU A 209 9.19 -4.88 6.48
C LEU A 209 9.02 -5.60 7.84
N ALA A 210 9.57 -6.81 7.98
CA ALA A 210 9.50 -7.56 9.24
C ALA A 210 10.23 -6.84 10.37
N ARG A 211 11.43 -6.31 10.09
CA ARG A 211 12.21 -5.52 11.05
C ARG A 211 11.42 -4.30 11.53
N ALA A 212 10.85 -3.51 10.60
CA ALA A 212 10.07 -2.33 10.95
C ALA A 212 8.90 -2.66 11.89
N CYS A 213 8.20 -3.78 11.65
CA CYS A 213 7.14 -4.25 12.54
C CYS A 213 7.67 -4.69 13.91
N GLN A 214 8.79 -5.40 13.96
CA GLN A 214 9.37 -5.91 15.20
C GLN A 214 9.89 -4.79 16.11
N GLU A 215 10.51 -3.78 15.52
CA GLU A 215 11.06 -2.63 16.24
C GLU A 215 9.98 -1.79 16.97
N VAL A 216 8.75 -1.81 16.47
CA VAL A 216 7.59 -1.16 17.14
C VAL A 216 6.80 -2.13 18.06
N GLY A 217 7.34 -3.31 18.36
CA GLY A 217 6.75 -4.27 19.28
C GLY A 217 5.67 -5.18 18.68
N LEU A 218 5.47 -5.17 17.37
CA LEU A 218 4.54 -6.10 16.72
C LEU A 218 5.19 -7.48 16.56
N ARG A 219 4.38 -8.54 16.67
CA ARG A 219 4.80 -9.92 16.42
C ARG A 219 4.56 -10.28 14.96
N VAL A 220 5.61 -10.43 14.19
CA VAL A 220 5.52 -10.90 12.80
C VAL A 220 5.02 -12.36 12.78
N LYS A 221 3.94 -12.60 12.04
CA LYS A 221 3.33 -13.93 11.83
C LYS A 221 3.71 -14.53 10.50
N ARG A 222 3.87 -13.70 9.47
CA ARG A 222 4.26 -14.10 8.13
C ARG A 222 5.01 -12.95 7.46
N ALA A 223 6.09 -13.28 6.76
CA ALA A 223 6.82 -12.40 5.87
C ALA A 223 7.18 -13.20 4.62
N THR A 224 6.58 -12.87 3.47
CA THR A 224 6.75 -13.64 2.23
C THR A 224 6.88 -12.75 1.01
N TRP A 225 7.55 -13.26 0.00
CA TRP A 225 7.53 -12.70 -1.33
C TRP A 225 6.15 -12.90 -1.95
N ILE A 226 5.80 -12.03 -2.88
CA ILE A 226 4.55 -12.05 -3.61
C ILE A 226 4.89 -12.04 -5.10
N ASP A 227 4.60 -13.16 -5.75
CA ASP A 227 4.68 -13.32 -7.20
C ASP A 227 3.60 -12.47 -7.89
N ARG A 228 3.99 -11.79 -8.96
CA ARG A 228 3.12 -10.90 -9.74
C ARG A 228 3.08 -11.32 -11.21
N PRO A 229 2.49 -12.49 -11.52
CA PRO A 229 2.36 -12.96 -12.91
C PRO A 229 1.51 -12.03 -13.78
N ASP A 230 0.68 -11.19 -13.16
CA ASP A 230 -0.11 -10.14 -13.81
C ASP A 230 0.75 -9.00 -14.37
N PHE A 231 1.97 -8.80 -13.89
CA PHE A 231 2.90 -7.79 -14.42
C PHE A 231 3.45 -8.14 -15.81
N LYS A 232 3.41 -9.38 -16.23
CA LYS A 232 3.79 -9.91 -17.57
C LYS A 232 4.93 -9.13 -18.22
N GLY A 233 6.07 -9.71 -18.44
CA GLY A 233 7.18 -9.17 -19.23
C GLY A 233 7.77 -7.81 -18.83
N LEU A 234 6.99 -6.89 -18.28
CA LEU A 234 7.43 -5.57 -17.83
C LEU A 234 8.04 -5.60 -16.44
N GLY A 235 7.42 -6.30 -15.51
CA GLY A 235 7.79 -6.29 -14.11
C GLY A 235 7.97 -7.66 -13.46
N SER A 236 7.47 -8.73 -14.08
CA SER A 236 7.63 -10.09 -13.58
C SER A 236 9.10 -10.55 -13.72
N MET A 237 9.62 -11.18 -12.68
CA MET A 237 11.01 -11.66 -12.66
C MET A 237 11.11 -13.10 -12.14
N ASP A 238 11.01 -13.31 -10.83
CA ASP A 238 11.29 -14.60 -10.20
C ASP A 238 10.38 -14.91 -9.00
N GLY A 239 9.26 -14.21 -8.87
CA GLY A 239 8.29 -14.36 -7.78
C GLY A 239 8.57 -13.49 -6.56
N ARG A 240 9.55 -12.57 -6.65
CA ARG A 240 9.90 -11.62 -5.58
C ARG A 240 9.50 -10.18 -5.89
N GLU A 241 8.58 -9.96 -6.80
CA GLU A 241 8.20 -8.64 -7.30
C GLU A 241 7.65 -7.73 -6.21
N ASN A 242 6.87 -8.29 -5.28
CA ASN A 242 6.45 -7.60 -4.07
C ASN A 242 6.86 -8.39 -2.82
N ALA A 243 6.90 -7.70 -1.70
CA ALA A 243 7.07 -8.28 -0.37
C ALA A 243 5.85 -7.96 0.49
N GLY A 244 5.42 -8.91 1.31
CA GLY A 244 4.32 -8.72 2.24
C GLY A 244 4.67 -9.18 3.65
N VAL A 245 4.07 -8.50 4.64
CA VAL A 245 4.15 -8.86 6.06
C VAL A 245 2.78 -8.83 6.69
N LEU A 246 2.50 -9.84 7.50
CA LEU A 246 1.44 -9.86 8.50
C LEU A 246 2.07 -9.82 9.89
N ALA A 247 1.77 -8.77 10.65
CA ALA A 247 2.18 -8.65 12.04
C ALA A 247 0.96 -8.44 12.95
N VAL A 248 1.10 -8.78 14.22
CA VAL A 248 0.02 -8.72 15.23
C VAL A 248 0.50 -7.95 16.44
N LYS A 249 -0.32 -7.02 16.93
CA LYS A 249 -0.09 -6.33 18.21
C LYS A 249 -0.30 -7.34 19.34
N PRO A 250 0.65 -7.51 20.27
CA PRO A 250 0.46 -8.35 21.46
C PRO A 250 -0.81 -7.93 22.24
N LEU A 251 -1.35 -8.89 23.03
CA LEU A 251 -2.47 -8.65 23.95
C LEU A 251 -2.04 -7.80 25.14
#